data_749093ea16da04daa9dd74603af21696
#
_entry.id   749093ea16da04daa9dd74603af21696
#
_cell.length_a   1.000
_cell.length_b   1.000
_cell.length_c   1.000
_cell.angle_alpha   90.00
_cell.angle_beta   90.00
_cell.angle_gamma   90.00
#
_symmetry.space_group_name_H-M   'P 1'
#
loop_
_entity.id
_entity.type
_entity.pdbx_description
1 polymer ?
#
loop_
_entity_poly.entity_id
_entity_poly.type
_entity_poly.pdbx_seq_one_letter_code
_entity_poly.pdbx_strand_id
1 'polypeptide(L)'
;FTDSAGVELGWRWTALESVGVYVPGGRASYPSSVLMNVVPAKIAGVERIVMVAPAPQGELSPAVAYAALKAGVEEFYPIGGAQAVGALAFGTSNMAPVDKIVGPGNAFVAEAKRQVFGRVGIDTIAGPSEILVIADHTVNPDWIAADLLSQAEHDPSSQSILIVVDQAVGDSVERAVE
;
A
#
# COMPACT_ATOMS: atom_id res chain seq x y z
N PHE A 1 -31.95 -3.74 6.34
CA PHE A 1 -32.71 -2.87 7.21
C PHE A 1 -33.92 -2.33 6.47
N THR A 2 -34.96 -1.99 7.21
CA THR A 2 -36.16 -1.40 6.64
C THR A 2 -36.18 0.10 6.95
N ASP A 3 -36.41 0.92 5.94
CA ASP A 3 -36.46 2.37 6.12
C ASP A 3 -37.84 2.81 6.72
N SER A 4 -38.01 4.11 6.95
CA SER A 4 -39.23 4.68 7.52
C SER A 4 -40.47 4.58 6.60
N ALA A 5 -40.29 4.28 5.32
CA ALA A 5 -41.32 4.07 4.33
C ALA A 5 -41.71 2.58 4.18
N GLY A 6 -41.07 1.67 4.93
CA GLY A 6 -41.30 0.24 4.89
C GLY A 6 -40.55 -0.48 3.74
N VAL A 7 -39.57 0.17 3.12
CA VAL A 7 -38.77 -0.43 2.04
C VAL A 7 -37.65 -1.22 2.66
N GLU A 8 -37.47 -2.48 2.24
CA GLU A 8 -36.31 -3.30 2.63
C GLU A 8 -35.08 -2.91 1.80
N LEU A 9 -33.97 -2.54 2.49
CA LEU A 9 -32.71 -2.12 1.93
C LEU A 9 -31.57 -3.00 2.47
N GLY A 10 -30.56 -3.23 1.64
CA GLY A 10 -29.42 -4.03 2.06
C GLY A 10 -28.24 -3.90 1.10
N TRP A 11 -27.10 -4.49 1.49
CA TRP A 11 -25.90 -4.61 0.66
C TRP A 11 -25.62 -6.08 0.37
N ARG A 12 -25.26 -6.36 -0.85
CA ARG A 12 -24.75 -7.65 -1.24
C ARG A 12 -23.28 -7.51 -1.68
N TRP A 13 -22.41 -8.13 -0.94
CA TRP A 13 -20.99 -8.18 -1.25
C TRP A 13 -20.68 -9.40 -2.12
N THR A 14 -19.94 -9.18 -3.22
CA THR A 14 -19.46 -10.24 -4.11
C THR A 14 -17.96 -10.00 -4.36
N ALA A 15 -17.21 -11.09 -4.58
CA ALA A 15 -15.81 -10.97 -4.98
C ALA A 15 -15.69 -10.28 -6.35
N LEU A 16 -14.58 -9.58 -6.56
CA LEU A 16 -14.14 -9.17 -7.89
C LEU A 16 -13.63 -10.39 -8.65
N GLU A 17 -13.71 -10.38 -9.97
CA GLU A 17 -13.19 -11.48 -10.79
C GLU A 17 -11.66 -11.46 -10.80
N SER A 18 -11.06 -10.25 -10.87
CA SER A 18 -9.61 -10.09 -10.98
C SER A 18 -9.08 -8.87 -10.23
N VAL A 19 -7.87 -9.02 -9.63
CA VAL A 19 -7.17 -7.94 -8.92
C VAL A 19 -5.70 -7.91 -9.37
N GLY A 20 -5.23 -6.72 -9.72
CA GLY A 20 -3.82 -6.42 -9.91
C GLY A 20 -3.18 -5.93 -8.62
N VAL A 21 -2.16 -6.61 -8.15
CA VAL A 21 -1.41 -6.23 -6.94
C VAL A 21 -0.10 -5.58 -7.36
N TYR A 22 0.04 -4.29 -7.10
CA TYR A 22 1.29 -3.57 -7.28
C TYR A 22 2.14 -3.71 -6.02
N VAL A 23 3.32 -4.30 -6.16
CA VAL A 23 4.30 -4.42 -5.07
C VAL A 23 5.47 -3.48 -5.36
N PRO A 24 5.76 -2.51 -4.49
CA PRO A 24 6.89 -1.62 -4.70
C PRO A 24 8.21 -2.37 -4.58
N GLY A 25 9.26 -1.82 -5.20
CA GLY A 25 10.60 -2.36 -5.16
C GLY A 25 11.63 -1.33 -5.61
N GLY A 26 12.89 -1.69 -5.55
CA GLY A 26 14.02 -0.87 -6.01
C GLY A 26 14.93 -0.42 -4.88
N ARG A 27 14.44 0.28 -3.85
CA ARG A 27 15.25 0.69 -2.68
C ARG A 27 15.17 -0.31 -1.53
N ALA A 28 14.03 -0.94 -1.35
CA ALA A 28 13.80 -1.94 -0.32
C ALA A 28 12.94 -3.08 -0.86
N SER A 29 12.88 -4.17 -0.10
CA SER A 29 12.07 -5.35 -0.37
C SER A 29 10.82 -5.30 0.52
N TYR A 30 9.63 -5.44 -0.08
CA TYR A 30 8.37 -5.33 0.62
C TYR A 30 7.52 -6.61 0.54
N PRO A 31 7.95 -7.73 1.16
CA PRO A 31 7.16 -8.96 1.21
C PRO A 31 5.83 -8.76 1.96
N SER A 32 5.79 -7.83 2.92
CA SER A 32 4.56 -7.43 3.62
C SER A 32 3.49 -6.88 2.66
N SER A 33 3.88 -6.07 1.68
CA SER A 33 2.94 -5.55 0.67
C SER A 33 2.30 -6.66 -0.14
N VAL A 34 3.01 -7.75 -0.40
CA VAL A 34 2.41 -8.94 -1.04
C VAL A 34 1.33 -9.52 -0.14
N LEU A 35 1.66 -9.83 1.11
CA LEU A 35 0.72 -10.48 2.04
C LEU A 35 -0.48 -9.59 2.34
N MET A 36 -0.26 -8.30 2.57
CA MET A 36 -1.33 -7.34 2.90
C MET A 36 -2.34 -7.13 1.77
N ASN A 37 -1.98 -7.38 0.52
CA ASN A 37 -2.87 -7.25 -0.62
C ASN A 37 -3.42 -8.59 -1.13
N VAL A 38 -2.57 -9.62 -1.22
CA VAL A 38 -2.95 -10.92 -1.80
C VAL A 38 -3.83 -11.73 -0.84
N VAL A 39 -3.47 -11.76 0.46
CA VAL A 39 -4.23 -12.58 1.44
C VAL A 39 -5.68 -12.11 1.55
N PRO A 40 -5.98 -10.81 1.73
CA PRO A 40 -7.37 -10.33 1.72
C PRO A 40 -8.11 -10.63 0.41
N ALA A 41 -7.44 -10.50 -0.75
CA ALA A 41 -8.04 -10.80 -2.04
C ALA A 41 -8.43 -12.29 -2.14
N LYS A 42 -7.55 -13.20 -1.72
CA LYS A 42 -7.84 -14.66 -1.68
C LYS A 42 -9.00 -14.98 -0.73
N ILE A 43 -9.02 -14.37 0.48
CA ILE A 43 -10.10 -14.58 1.45
C ILE A 43 -11.43 -14.05 0.91
N ALA A 44 -11.41 -12.93 0.19
CA ALA A 44 -12.59 -12.36 -0.45
C ALA A 44 -13.12 -13.21 -1.61
N GLY A 45 -12.37 -14.22 -2.06
CA GLY A 45 -12.76 -15.11 -3.16
C GLY A 45 -12.44 -14.57 -4.55
N VAL A 46 -11.43 -13.68 -4.67
CA VAL A 46 -10.95 -13.22 -5.99
C VAL A 46 -10.29 -14.40 -6.69
N GLU A 47 -10.77 -14.71 -7.89
CA GLU A 47 -10.31 -15.88 -8.64
C GLU A 47 -8.94 -15.64 -9.28
N ARG A 48 -8.72 -14.45 -9.87
CA ARG A 48 -7.49 -14.11 -10.58
C ARG A 48 -6.74 -12.99 -9.89
N ILE A 49 -5.52 -13.27 -9.42
CA ILE A 49 -4.63 -12.29 -8.78
C ILE A 49 -3.35 -12.16 -9.58
N VAL A 50 -3.16 -10.98 -10.18
CA VAL A 50 -1.98 -10.63 -10.99
C VAL A 50 -1.06 -9.76 -10.17
N MET A 51 0.16 -10.18 -9.91
CA MET A 51 1.16 -9.38 -9.21
C MET A 51 2.12 -8.74 -10.19
N VAL A 52 2.39 -7.44 -10.00
CA VAL A 52 3.46 -6.72 -10.68
C VAL A 52 4.43 -6.17 -9.66
N ALA A 53 5.73 -6.30 -9.91
CA ALA A 53 6.78 -5.72 -9.07
C ALA A 53 7.99 -5.34 -9.93
N PRO A 54 8.66 -4.20 -9.67
CA PRO A 54 9.92 -3.90 -10.32
C PRO A 54 10.95 -4.99 -10.03
N ALA A 55 11.64 -5.43 -11.06
CA ALA A 55 12.73 -6.39 -10.96
C ALA A 55 13.98 -5.80 -11.64
N PRO A 56 14.72 -4.90 -10.95
CA PRO A 56 15.95 -4.34 -11.48
C PRO A 56 16.90 -5.46 -11.91
N GLN A 57 17.46 -5.35 -13.12
CA GLN A 57 18.35 -6.37 -13.68
C GLN A 57 17.70 -7.75 -13.90
N GLY A 58 16.36 -7.84 -13.86
CA GLY A 58 15.61 -9.09 -14.01
C GLY A 58 15.48 -9.92 -12.73
N GLU A 59 15.96 -9.42 -11.60
CA GLU A 59 15.97 -10.13 -10.33
C GLU A 59 14.85 -9.62 -9.40
N LEU A 60 13.99 -10.55 -8.97
CA LEU A 60 13.00 -10.30 -7.92
C LEU A 60 13.63 -10.64 -6.56
N SER A 61 13.37 -9.80 -5.55
CA SER A 61 13.78 -10.11 -4.17
C SER A 61 13.28 -11.50 -3.74
N PRO A 62 14.16 -12.39 -3.22
CA PRO A 62 13.76 -13.72 -2.76
C PRO A 62 12.64 -13.69 -1.71
N ALA A 63 12.63 -12.69 -0.83
CA ALA A 63 11.59 -12.52 0.19
C ALA A 63 10.22 -12.19 -0.44
N VAL A 64 10.19 -11.33 -1.47
CA VAL A 64 8.97 -11.01 -2.23
C VAL A 64 8.49 -12.22 -3.01
N ALA A 65 9.39 -12.93 -3.68
CA ALA A 65 9.08 -14.16 -4.42
C ALA A 65 8.49 -15.24 -3.49
N TYR A 66 9.11 -15.44 -2.33
CA TYR A 66 8.63 -16.40 -1.34
C TYR A 66 7.25 -16.01 -0.79
N ALA A 67 7.04 -14.74 -0.46
CA ALA A 67 5.74 -14.25 0.00
C ALA A 67 4.65 -14.43 -1.08
N ALA A 68 4.95 -14.12 -2.34
CA ALA A 68 4.02 -14.31 -3.46
C ALA A 68 3.63 -15.78 -3.64
N LEU A 69 4.61 -16.68 -3.62
CA LEU A 69 4.38 -18.14 -3.71
C LEU A 69 3.51 -18.62 -2.55
N LYS A 70 3.82 -18.23 -1.31
CA LYS A 70 3.06 -18.64 -0.12
C LYS A 70 1.66 -18.06 -0.07
N ALA A 71 1.46 -16.84 -0.56
CA ALA A 71 0.15 -16.21 -0.67
C ALA A 71 -0.70 -16.79 -1.84
N GLY A 72 -0.10 -17.60 -2.73
CA GLY A 72 -0.81 -18.23 -3.84
C GLY A 72 -1.00 -17.30 -5.05
N VAL A 73 -0.02 -16.43 -5.33
CA VAL A 73 0.03 -15.65 -6.58
C VAL A 73 0.38 -16.59 -7.73
N GLU A 74 -0.44 -16.60 -8.77
CA GLU A 74 -0.28 -17.47 -9.94
C GLU A 74 0.28 -16.72 -11.16
N GLU A 75 -0.03 -15.43 -11.28
CA GLU A 75 0.47 -14.57 -12.36
C GLU A 75 1.41 -13.50 -11.80
N PHE A 76 2.65 -13.47 -12.27
CA PHE A 76 3.63 -12.45 -11.89
C PHE A 76 4.30 -11.87 -13.12
N TYR A 77 4.42 -10.53 -13.14
CA TYR A 77 5.14 -9.80 -14.19
C TYR A 77 6.19 -8.88 -13.57
N PRO A 78 7.47 -8.99 -14.00
CA PRO A 78 8.57 -8.19 -13.48
C PRO A 78 8.57 -6.78 -14.08
N ILE A 79 7.53 -6.01 -13.80
CA ILE A 79 7.31 -4.66 -14.32
C ILE A 79 6.86 -3.74 -13.18
N GLY A 80 7.32 -2.49 -13.18
CA GLY A 80 6.96 -1.47 -12.20
C GLY A 80 6.61 -0.14 -12.85
N GLY A 81 6.40 0.89 -12.04
CA GLY A 81 6.09 2.24 -12.50
C GLY A 81 4.71 2.40 -13.13
N ALA A 82 4.49 3.54 -13.79
CA ALA A 82 3.23 3.87 -14.45
C ALA A 82 2.84 2.86 -15.54
N GLN A 83 3.82 2.29 -16.25
CA GLN A 83 3.59 1.30 -17.30
C GLN A 83 2.99 0.00 -16.74
N ALA A 84 3.32 -0.41 -15.52
CA ALA A 84 2.70 -1.56 -14.87
C ALA A 84 1.22 -1.30 -14.58
N VAL A 85 0.89 -0.09 -14.11
CA VAL A 85 -0.50 0.34 -13.89
C VAL A 85 -1.27 0.37 -15.21
N GLY A 86 -0.67 0.90 -16.28
CA GLY A 86 -1.26 0.90 -17.61
C GLY A 86 -1.51 -0.51 -18.14
N ALA A 87 -0.54 -1.43 -17.96
CA ALA A 87 -0.68 -2.83 -18.38
C ALA A 87 -1.80 -3.54 -17.61
N LEU A 88 -1.92 -3.32 -16.31
CA LEU A 88 -3.01 -3.87 -15.49
C LEU A 88 -4.39 -3.31 -15.90
N ALA A 89 -4.47 -2.01 -16.23
CA ALA A 89 -5.73 -1.34 -16.56
C ALA A 89 -6.25 -1.66 -17.96
N PHE A 90 -5.36 -1.75 -18.95
CA PHE A 90 -5.72 -1.88 -20.35
C PHE A 90 -5.41 -3.25 -20.96
N GLY A 91 -4.60 -4.03 -20.27
CA GLY A 91 -4.07 -5.28 -20.78
C GLY A 91 -2.92 -5.07 -21.77
N THR A 92 -2.30 -6.18 -22.13
CA THR A 92 -1.28 -6.29 -23.19
C THR A 92 -1.50 -7.62 -23.94
N SER A 93 -0.65 -7.94 -24.90
CA SER A 93 -0.70 -9.25 -25.57
C SER A 93 -0.50 -10.43 -24.60
N ASN A 94 0.17 -10.19 -23.45
CA ASN A 94 0.55 -11.26 -22.50
C ASN A 94 -0.15 -11.12 -21.13
N MET A 95 -0.89 -10.05 -20.90
CA MET A 95 -1.57 -9.78 -19.63
C MET A 95 -2.99 -9.29 -19.92
N ALA A 96 -4.00 -10.03 -19.51
CA ALA A 96 -5.37 -9.54 -19.54
C ALA A 96 -5.56 -8.44 -18.49
N PRO A 97 -6.41 -7.42 -18.75
CA PRO A 97 -6.70 -6.37 -17.78
C PRO A 97 -7.33 -6.94 -16.51
N VAL A 98 -7.32 -6.14 -15.44
CA VAL A 98 -7.92 -6.49 -14.14
C VAL A 98 -9.05 -5.54 -13.80
N ASP A 99 -9.91 -5.93 -12.84
CA ASP A 99 -11.05 -5.11 -12.41
C ASP A 99 -10.64 -4.06 -11.38
N LYS A 100 -9.60 -4.34 -10.59
CA LYS A 100 -9.10 -3.42 -9.56
C LYS A 100 -7.59 -3.54 -9.42
N ILE A 101 -6.93 -2.38 -9.20
CA ILE A 101 -5.49 -2.30 -8.88
C ILE A 101 -5.35 -1.87 -7.43
N VAL A 102 -4.60 -2.66 -6.66
CA VAL A 102 -4.30 -2.40 -5.25
C VAL A 102 -2.79 -2.40 -4.99
N GLY A 103 -2.39 -1.84 -3.90
CA GLY A 103 -1.01 -1.79 -3.46
C GLY A 103 -0.39 -0.39 -3.56
N PRO A 104 0.57 -0.09 -2.68
CA PRO A 104 1.26 1.21 -2.62
C PRO A 104 2.27 1.35 -3.76
N GLY A 105 2.60 2.59 -4.11
CA GLY A 105 3.62 2.91 -5.09
C GLY A 105 4.13 4.34 -4.91
N ASN A 106 5.15 4.71 -5.68
CA ASN A 106 5.67 6.08 -5.69
C ASN A 106 4.68 7.06 -6.37
N ALA A 107 5.04 8.34 -6.40
CA ALA A 107 4.21 9.40 -7.00
C ALA A 107 3.80 9.10 -8.46
N PHE A 108 4.67 8.46 -9.26
CA PHE A 108 4.33 8.08 -10.65
C PHE A 108 3.26 6.99 -10.70
N VAL A 109 3.32 6.03 -9.78
CA VAL A 109 2.31 4.97 -9.66
C VAL A 109 0.99 5.53 -9.14
N ALA A 110 1.03 6.40 -8.14
CA ALA A 110 -0.15 7.08 -7.61
C ALA A 110 -0.85 7.90 -8.70
N GLU A 111 -0.08 8.67 -9.47
CA GLU A 111 -0.62 9.45 -10.59
C GLU A 111 -1.18 8.56 -11.71
N ALA A 112 -0.50 7.47 -12.05
CA ALA A 112 -1.01 6.52 -13.02
C ALA A 112 -2.33 5.87 -12.56
N LYS A 113 -2.45 5.49 -11.29
CA LYS A 113 -3.69 4.97 -10.70
C LYS A 113 -4.81 6.01 -10.80
N ARG A 114 -4.52 7.28 -10.53
CA ARG A 114 -5.48 8.37 -10.66
C ARG A 114 -6.00 8.49 -12.10
N GLN A 115 -5.12 8.36 -13.10
CA GLN A 115 -5.50 8.50 -14.53
C GLN A 115 -6.32 7.32 -15.04
N VAL A 116 -6.13 6.12 -14.51
CA VAL A 116 -6.88 4.93 -14.96
C VAL A 116 -8.16 4.70 -14.12
N PHE A 117 -8.38 5.48 -13.06
CA PHE A 117 -9.59 5.37 -12.25
C PHE A 117 -10.86 5.62 -13.09
N GLY A 118 -11.83 4.74 -12.93
CA GLY A 118 -13.04 4.71 -13.76
C GLY A 118 -12.94 3.74 -14.95
N ARG A 119 -11.75 3.48 -15.47
CA ARG A 119 -11.50 2.36 -16.39
C ARG A 119 -11.29 1.06 -15.60
N VAL A 120 -10.57 1.15 -14.50
CA VAL A 120 -10.30 0.10 -13.53
C VAL A 120 -10.53 0.65 -12.13
N GLY A 121 -10.97 -0.18 -11.18
CA GLY A 121 -11.04 0.22 -9.78
C GLY A 121 -9.63 0.40 -9.20
N ILE A 122 -9.50 1.27 -8.19
CA ILE A 122 -8.28 1.41 -7.41
C ILE A 122 -8.58 1.30 -5.91
N ASP A 123 -7.56 1.06 -5.10
CA ASP A 123 -7.68 1.12 -3.63
C ASP A 123 -7.75 2.58 -3.15
N THR A 124 -6.63 3.30 -3.28
CA THR A 124 -6.51 4.70 -2.90
C THR A 124 -5.40 5.37 -3.69
N ILE A 125 -5.43 6.70 -3.73
CA ILE A 125 -4.32 7.52 -4.21
C ILE A 125 -3.51 7.88 -2.97
N ALA A 126 -2.40 7.17 -2.75
CA ALA A 126 -1.52 7.44 -1.62
C ALA A 126 -0.75 8.76 -1.83
N GLY A 127 -0.85 9.64 -0.86
CA GLY A 127 0.07 10.76 -0.70
C GLY A 127 1.30 10.37 0.11
N PRO A 128 2.21 11.33 0.40
CA PRO A 128 3.28 11.14 1.37
C PRO A 128 2.70 10.70 2.72
N SER A 129 3.38 9.78 3.38
CA SER A 129 2.95 9.34 4.71
C SER A 129 3.36 10.34 5.78
N GLU A 130 2.45 10.64 6.69
CA GLU A 130 2.67 11.56 7.81
C GLU A 130 2.32 10.87 9.11
N ILE A 131 3.06 11.17 10.18
CA ILE A 131 2.74 10.77 11.53
C ILE A 131 2.60 11.99 12.43
N LEU A 132 1.58 12.01 13.26
CA LEU A 132 1.41 12.99 14.33
C LEU A 132 1.44 12.26 15.68
N VAL A 133 2.43 12.57 16.50
CA VAL A 133 2.54 12.09 17.87
C VAL A 133 2.19 13.23 18.83
N ILE A 134 1.27 12.95 19.76
CA ILE A 134 0.92 13.88 20.84
C ILE A 134 1.41 13.26 22.15
N ALA A 135 2.28 13.94 22.87
CA ALA A 135 2.91 13.38 24.06
C ALA A 135 3.00 14.39 25.20
N ASP A 136 3.06 13.87 26.41
CA ASP A 136 3.34 14.59 27.64
C ASP A 136 4.52 13.96 28.40
N HIS A 137 4.78 14.42 29.62
CA HIS A 137 5.89 13.99 30.47
C HIS A 137 5.75 12.54 30.99
N THR A 138 4.65 11.85 30.74
CA THR A 138 4.41 10.48 31.25
C THR A 138 5.03 9.40 30.36
N VAL A 139 5.41 9.74 29.13
CA VAL A 139 5.94 8.80 28.14
C VAL A 139 7.47 8.95 28.01
N ASN A 140 8.17 7.82 27.85
CA ASN A 140 9.61 7.82 27.61
C ASN A 140 9.93 8.52 26.26
N PRO A 141 10.80 9.55 26.24
CA PRO A 141 11.20 10.26 25.03
C PRO A 141 11.80 9.37 23.93
N ASP A 142 12.52 8.30 24.31
CA ASP A 142 13.12 7.36 23.34
C ASP A 142 12.04 6.63 22.52
N TRP A 143 10.91 6.32 23.12
CA TRP A 143 9.79 5.69 22.41
C TRP A 143 9.12 6.65 21.44
N ILE A 144 8.96 7.92 21.83
CA ILE A 144 8.43 8.96 20.96
C ILE A 144 9.38 9.18 19.77
N ALA A 145 10.69 9.24 20.04
CA ALA A 145 11.70 9.37 18.99
C ALA A 145 11.65 8.18 18.01
N ALA A 146 11.52 6.95 18.51
CA ALA A 146 11.40 5.77 17.66
C ALA A 146 10.16 5.82 16.76
N ASP A 147 9.00 6.27 17.26
CA ASP A 147 7.79 6.44 16.48
C ASP A 147 7.96 7.49 15.37
N LEU A 148 8.56 8.65 15.69
CA LEU A 148 8.84 9.70 14.70
C LEU A 148 9.82 9.23 13.63
N LEU A 149 10.89 8.55 14.03
CA LEU A 149 11.93 8.03 13.12
C LEU A 149 11.38 6.92 12.22
N SER A 150 10.45 6.10 12.72
CA SER A 150 9.83 5.02 11.92
C SER A 150 9.14 5.56 10.67
N GLN A 151 8.57 6.78 10.74
CA GLN A 151 7.95 7.43 9.59
C GLN A 151 8.97 8.23 8.78
N ALA A 152 9.93 8.88 9.42
CA ALA A 152 10.94 9.70 8.76
C ALA A 152 11.84 8.87 7.83
N GLU A 153 12.16 7.61 8.19
CA GLU A 153 12.97 6.72 7.35
C GLU A 153 12.26 6.24 6.09
N HIS A 154 10.92 6.32 6.06
CA HIS A 154 10.10 5.67 5.03
C HIS A 154 10.29 6.31 3.64
N ASP A 155 10.29 7.65 3.55
CA ASP A 155 10.46 8.39 2.30
C ASP A 155 10.97 9.81 2.57
N PRO A 156 11.79 10.42 1.68
CA PRO A 156 12.24 11.81 1.84
C PRO A 156 11.12 12.85 1.90
N SER A 157 9.92 12.52 1.41
CA SER A 157 8.73 13.38 1.49
C SER A 157 7.84 13.09 2.69
N SER A 158 8.21 12.10 3.53
CA SER A 158 7.49 11.80 4.77
C SER A 158 7.66 12.92 5.79
N GLN A 159 6.61 13.15 6.58
CA GLN A 159 6.62 14.16 7.62
C GLN A 159 6.28 13.53 8.97
N SER A 160 7.13 13.81 9.97
CA SER A 160 6.91 13.42 11.36
C SER A 160 6.67 14.68 12.20
N ILE A 161 5.54 14.75 12.89
CA ILE A 161 5.10 15.89 13.66
C ILE A 161 4.95 15.48 15.12
N LEU A 162 5.55 16.25 16.02
CA LEU A 162 5.41 16.08 17.47
C LEU A 162 4.67 17.29 18.07
N ILE A 163 3.63 17.03 18.83
CA ILE A 163 2.96 18.01 19.68
C ILE A 163 3.19 17.64 21.14
N VAL A 164 3.76 18.54 21.89
CA VAL A 164 4.01 18.38 23.33
C VAL A 164 3.35 19.49 24.15
N VAL A 165 2.99 19.18 25.37
CA VAL A 165 2.41 20.16 26.31
C VAL A 165 3.47 20.96 27.05
N ASP A 166 4.74 20.53 27.03
CA ASP A 166 5.86 21.10 27.74
C ASP A 166 7.12 21.08 26.85
N GLN A 167 7.83 22.21 26.80
CA GLN A 167 9.07 22.38 26.03
C GLN A 167 10.16 21.37 26.47
N ALA A 168 10.24 21.06 27.75
CA ALA A 168 11.24 20.12 28.26
C ALA A 168 11.05 18.69 27.72
N VAL A 169 9.81 18.28 27.44
CA VAL A 169 9.52 17.03 26.75
C VAL A 169 10.01 17.10 25.31
N GLY A 170 9.73 18.17 24.61
CA GLY A 170 10.21 18.41 23.25
C GLY A 170 11.73 18.32 23.14
N ASP A 171 12.45 19.04 23.99
CA ASP A 171 13.92 19.05 24.05
C ASP A 171 14.51 17.65 24.35
N SER A 172 13.77 16.83 25.13
CA SER A 172 14.20 15.47 25.44
C SER A 172 14.01 14.51 24.24
N VAL A 173 12.93 14.67 23.51
CA VAL A 173 12.68 13.91 22.29
C VAL A 173 13.66 14.30 21.18
N GLU A 174 13.94 15.62 21.02
CA GLU A 174 14.92 16.09 20.04
C GLU A 174 16.29 15.45 20.27
N ARG A 175 16.77 15.40 21.53
CA ARG A 175 18.03 14.71 21.86
C ARG A 175 18.00 13.19 21.62
N ALA A 176 16.81 12.58 21.70
CA ALA A 176 16.66 11.14 21.45
C ALA A 176 16.60 10.79 19.95
N VAL A 177 16.26 11.78 19.11
CA VAL A 177 16.28 11.64 17.64
C VAL A 177 17.68 11.81 17.05
N GLU A 178 18.59 12.59 17.69
CA GLU A 178 19.99 12.79 17.30
C GLU A 178 20.85 11.52 17.55
#